data_88e7ee9e2f352e630443a361b6e4d7b1
#
_entry.id   88e7ee9e2f352e630443a361b6e4d7b1
#
_cell.length_a   1.000
_cell.length_b   1.000
_cell.length_c   1.000
_cell.angle_alpha   90.00
_cell.angle_beta   90.00
_cell.angle_gamma   90.00
#
_symmetry.space_group_name_H-M   'P 1'
#
loop_
_entity.id
_entity.type
_entity.pdbx_description
1 polymer ?
#
loop_
_entity_poly.entity_id
_entity_poly.type
_entity_poly.pdbx_seq_one_letter_code
_entity_poly.pdbx_strand_id
1 'polypeptide(L)'
;MIEGFLGRVPVGDSQPVRLMGIINLSRESFYKGSVAGPGEALSLALSMQEQGADIIDLGAVSTAPGSQFVGESLERERLFPALKEVLEGLDIDVSVDTQRASVAADALSLGATCINDVSGLSDPAMAASVAEQSGSLIIMASERRPGDLLYMDQIIPLLGERVRDAEQAGVDPANISIDPGIGKWVPEKTPSHDLAILNSLDRLRVLGRPVMAALSRKSFIGEVLNQPDPFQRLEGSLAATAVAVHMGAHIVRT
;
A
#
# COMPACT_ATOMS: atom_id res chain seq x y z
N MET A 1 10.99 -12.16 -16.50
CA MET A 1 10.95 -10.71 -16.35
C MET A 1 9.59 -10.38 -15.77
N ILE A 2 9.51 -9.59 -14.72
CA ILE A 2 8.26 -9.17 -14.07
C ILE A 2 7.87 -7.85 -14.68
N GLU A 3 6.64 -7.75 -15.19
CA GLU A 3 6.07 -6.54 -15.76
C GLU A 3 4.60 -6.44 -15.35
N GLY A 4 4.10 -5.22 -15.16
CA GLY A 4 2.72 -4.97 -14.80
C GLY A 4 2.37 -3.49 -14.86
N PHE A 5 1.19 -3.15 -14.32
CA PHE A 5 0.69 -1.79 -14.25
C PHE A 5 0.10 -1.49 -12.88
N LEU A 6 0.25 -0.24 -12.48
CA LEU A 6 -0.39 0.34 -11.32
C LEU A 6 -1.24 1.52 -11.81
N GLY A 7 -2.51 1.26 -12.09
CA GLY A 7 -3.30 2.15 -12.93
C GLY A 7 -2.73 2.21 -14.35
N ARG A 8 -2.31 3.41 -14.79
CA ARG A 8 -1.65 3.65 -16.08
C ARG A 8 -0.13 3.62 -15.99
N VAL A 9 0.42 3.51 -14.78
CA VAL A 9 1.86 3.55 -14.52
C VAL A 9 2.48 2.17 -14.76
N PRO A 10 3.38 1.98 -15.73
CA PRO A 10 4.08 0.71 -15.91
C PRO A 10 5.06 0.47 -14.77
N VAL A 11 5.06 -0.77 -14.24
CA VAL A 11 5.91 -1.21 -13.13
C VAL A 11 6.56 -2.56 -13.47
N GLY A 12 7.78 -2.79 -13.04
CA GLY A 12 8.45 -4.07 -13.27
C GLY A 12 9.94 -3.96 -13.49
N ASP A 13 10.57 -5.06 -13.88
CA ASP A 13 12.02 -5.20 -14.03
C ASP A 13 12.62 -4.23 -15.06
N SER A 14 11.90 -3.87 -16.11
CA SER A 14 12.35 -2.96 -17.16
C SER A 14 12.05 -1.47 -16.88
N GLN A 15 11.35 -1.21 -15.77
CA GLN A 15 10.90 0.12 -15.41
C GLN A 15 11.72 0.72 -14.25
N PRO A 16 11.81 2.05 -14.13
CA PRO A 16 12.31 2.65 -12.90
C PRO A 16 11.40 2.28 -11.73
N VAL A 17 11.97 2.22 -10.52
CA VAL A 17 11.18 2.06 -9.29
C VAL A 17 10.20 3.22 -9.16
N ARG A 18 8.94 2.89 -8.90
CA ARG A 18 7.87 3.88 -8.79
C ARG A 18 7.68 4.36 -7.35
N LEU A 19 7.39 5.63 -7.21
CA LEU A 19 7.13 6.25 -5.92
C LEU A 19 5.63 6.45 -5.73
N MET A 20 5.09 5.86 -4.66
CA MET A 20 3.70 6.02 -4.24
C MET A 20 3.66 6.90 -2.99
N GLY A 21 3.15 8.13 -3.13
CA GLY A 21 3.00 9.07 -2.04
C GLY A 21 1.79 8.76 -1.17
N ILE A 22 1.95 8.77 0.16
CA ILE A 22 0.88 8.45 1.13
C ILE A 22 0.20 9.71 1.61
N ILE A 23 -1.13 9.76 1.50
CA ILE A 23 -1.96 10.79 2.15
C ILE A 23 -2.98 10.11 3.07
N ASN A 24 -2.85 10.36 4.36
CA ASN A 24 -3.78 9.84 5.37
C ASN A 24 -4.83 10.91 5.71
N LEU A 25 -6.10 10.60 5.50
CA LEU A 25 -7.23 11.44 5.87
C LEU A 25 -7.72 11.18 7.30
N SER A 26 -7.06 10.26 7.97
CA SER A 26 -7.35 9.84 9.35
C SER A 26 -6.39 10.55 10.31
N ARG A 27 -6.95 11.30 11.26
CA ARG A 27 -6.17 12.00 12.30
C ARG A 27 -5.47 11.07 13.27
N GLU A 28 -5.84 9.80 13.27
CA GLU A 28 -5.28 8.73 14.10
C GLU A 28 -3.96 8.16 13.55
N SER A 29 -3.52 8.58 12.34
CA SER A 29 -2.25 8.12 11.75
C SER A 29 -1.04 8.42 12.65
N PHE A 30 -0.10 7.46 12.69
CA PHE A 30 1.10 7.56 13.52
C PHE A 30 2.11 8.62 13.03
N TYR A 31 2.17 8.90 11.74
CA TYR A 31 3.03 9.93 11.16
C TYR A 31 2.20 11.14 10.69
N LYS A 32 2.30 12.23 11.44
CA LYS A 32 1.49 13.43 11.18
C LYS A 32 1.90 14.18 9.93
N GLY A 33 3.09 13.96 9.38
CA GLY A 33 3.56 14.60 8.15
C GLY A 33 2.83 14.14 6.88
N SER A 34 2.10 13.01 6.93
CA SER A 34 1.27 12.52 5.83
C SER A 34 -0.25 12.66 6.11
N VAL A 35 -0.63 13.36 7.19
CA VAL A 35 -2.05 13.56 7.52
C VAL A 35 -2.52 14.86 6.88
N ALA A 36 -3.54 14.75 6.01
CA ALA A 36 -4.24 15.90 5.45
C ALA A 36 -5.52 16.19 6.24
N GLY A 37 -5.72 17.46 6.55
CA GLY A 37 -6.99 17.98 7.03
C GLY A 37 -8.00 18.15 5.89
N PRO A 38 -9.25 18.56 6.22
CA PRO A 38 -10.23 18.90 5.19
C PRO A 38 -9.68 20.02 4.27
N GLY A 39 -9.68 19.77 2.95
CA GLY A 39 -9.19 20.72 1.94
C GLY A 39 -7.66 20.81 1.79
N GLU A 40 -6.89 19.96 2.47
CA GLU A 40 -5.42 19.95 2.37
C GLU A 40 -4.88 18.82 1.49
N ALA A 41 -5.74 17.84 1.15
CA ALA A 41 -5.31 16.64 0.43
C ALA A 41 -4.73 16.96 -0.95
N LEU A 42 -5.37 17.87 -1.70
CA LEU A 42 -4.89 18.27 -3.02
C LEU A 42 -3.54 19.00 -2.95
N SER A 43 -3.37 19.94 -2.03
CA SER A 43 -2.11 20.68 -1.90
C SER A 43 -0.94 19.76 -1.54
N LEU A 44 -1.18 18.76 -0.67
CA LEU A 44 -0.19 17.76 -0.32
C LEU A 44 0.11 16.83 -1.51
N ALA A 45 -0.92 16.41 -2.23
CA ALA A 45 -0.79 15.57 -3.43
C ALA A 45 0.03 16.27 -4.53
N LEU A 46 -0.27 17.55 -4.81
CA LEU A 46 0.49 18.37 -5.77
C LEU A 46 1.98 18.50 -5.36
N SER A 47 2.23 18.74 -4.07
CA SER A 47 3.61 18.79 -3.56
C SER A 47 4.35 17.46 -3.72
N MET A 48 3.67 16.32 -3.49
CA MET A 48 4.25 15.00 -3.72
C MET A 48 4.51 14.73 -5.20
N GLN A 49 3.60 15.14 -6.09
CA GLN A 49 3.79 15.06 -7.54
C GLN A 49 5.00 15.89 -7.99
N GLU A 50 5.15 17.12 -7.51
CA GLU A 50 6.32 17.96 -7.80
C GLU A 50 7.63 17.35 -7.28
N GLN A 51 7.58 16.58 -6.18
CA GLN A 51 8.72 15.85 -5.62
C GLN A 51 8.99 14.51 -6.32
N GLY A 52 8.20 14.14 -7.33
CA GLY A 52 8.42 12.97 -8.17
C GLY A 52 7.61 11.73 -7.80
N ALA A 53 6.50 11.87 -7.07
CA ALA A 53 5.56 10.78 -6.89
C ALA A 53 4.92 10.40 -8.24
N ASP A 54 4.90 9.10 -8.56
CA ASP A 54 4.27 8.55 -9.76
C ASP A 54 2.77 8.29 -9.56
N ILE A 55 2.35 8.08 -8.30
CA ILE A 55 0.98 7.80 -7.90
C ILE A 55 0.75 8.28 -6.47
N ILE A 56 -0.47 8.70 -6.14
CA ILE A 56 -0.89 9.07 -4.78
C ILE A 56 -1.80 7.99 -4.21
N ASP A 57 -1.58 7.59 -2.96
CA ASP A 57 -2.39 6.61 -2.24
C ASP A 57 -3.15 7.28 -1.08
N LEU A 58 -4.48 7.37 -1.23
CA LEU A 58 -5.37 8.00 -0.25
C LEU A 58 -5.94 6.95 0.70
N GLY A 59 -5.71 7.13 2.01
CA GLY A 59 -6.29 6.28 3.05
C GLY A 59 -7.12 7.07 4.07
N ALA A 60 -8.34 6.64 4.34
CA ALA A 60 -9.24 7.30 5.30
C ALA A 60 -9.36 6.56 6.64
N VAL A 61 -8.79 5.37 6.73
CA VAL A 61 -8.80 4.51 7.93
C VAL A 61 -7.37 4.19 8.31
N SER A 62 -7.00 4.48 9.55
CA SER A 62 -5.70 4.03 10.07
C SER A 62 -5.75 2.54 10.40
N THR A 63 -4.85 1.78 9.79
CA THR A 63 -4.64 0.35 10.07
C THR A 63 -3.52 0.11 11.08
N ALA A 64 -2.99 1.18 11.69
CA ALA A 64 -1.94 1.08 12.70
C ALA A 64 -2.45 0.30 13.95
N PRO A 65 -1.57 -0.48 14.62
CA PRO A 65 -1.95 -1.17 15.85
C PRO A 65 -2.52 -0.21 16.89
N GLY A 66 -3.69 -0.58 17.45
CA GLY A 66 -4.38 0.25 18.45
C GLY A 66 -5.24 1.39 17.89
N SER A 67 -5.34 1.54 16.56
CA SER A 67 -6.27 2.48 15.95
C SER A 67 -7.72 2.12 16.29
N GLN A 68 -8.55 3.15 16.45
CA GLN A 68 -9.99 2.95 16.68
C GLN A 68 -10.64 2.41 15.41
N PHE A 69 -11.65 1.55 15.61
CA PHE A 69 -12.47 1.06 14.51
C PHE A 69 -13.21 2.23 13.85
N VAL A 70 -13.05 2.35 12.54
CA VAL A 70 -13.77 3.33 11.70
C VAL A 70 -14.81 2.59 10.88
N GLY A 71 -16.07 2.94 11.06
CA GLY A 71 -17.18 2.39 10.26
C GLY A 71 -17.13 2.89 8.82
N GLU A 72 -17.78 2.17 7.90
CA GLU A 72 -17.80 2.48 6.46
C GLU A 72 -18.32 3.90 6.17
N SER A 73 -19.38 4.32 6.84
CA SER A 73 -19.95 5.67 6.64
C SER A 73 -18.94 6.78 6.93
N LEU A 74 -18.13 6.63 7.97
CA LEU A 74 -17.11 7.62 8.34
C LEU A 74 -15.89 7.55 7.38
N GLU A 75 -15.54 6.35 6.91
CA GLU A 75 -14.52 6.19 5.87
C GLU A 75 -14.94 6.92 4.60
N ARG A 76 -16.17 6.72 4.15
CA ARG A 76 -16.76 7.38 2.96
C ARG A 76 -16.80 8.90 3.11
N GLU A 77 -17.23 9.38 4.28
CA GLU A 77 -17.31 10.82 4.58
C GLU A 77 -15.92 11.49 4.49
N ARG A 78 -14.87 10.81 4.93
CA ARG A 78 -13.49 11.32 4.87
C ARG A 78 -12.88 11.21 3.48
N LEU A 79 -13.09 10.04 2.82
CA LEU A 79 -12.40 9.67 1.58
C LEU A 79 -12.94 10.41 0.35
N PHE A 80 -14.25 10.34 0.11
CA PHE A 80 -14.76 10.74 -1.19
C PHE A 80 -14.67 12.23 -1.51
N PRO A 81 -14.86 13.16 -0.56
CA PRO A 81 -14.60 14.57 -0.85
C PRO A 81 -13.15 14.85 -1.24
N ALA A 82 -12.18 14.26 -0.51
CA ALA A 82 -10.77 14.41 -0.80
C ALA A 82 -10.38 13.72 -2.11
N LEU A 83 -10.90 12.51 -2.37
CA LEU A 83 -10.65 11.79 -3.61
C LEU A 83 -11.10 12.59 -4.84
N LYS A 84 -12.28 13.18 -4.81
CA LYS A 84 -12.78 14.02 -5.91
C LYS A 84 -11.88 15.23 -6.16
N GLU A 85 -11.53 15.95 -5.10
CA GLU A 85 -10.66 17.13 -5.16
C GLU A 85 -9.28 16.76 -5.75
N VAL A 86 -8.70 15.64 -5.31
CA VAL A 86 -7.40 15.15 -5.79
C VAL A 86 -7.47 14.71 -7.25
N LEU A 87 -8.51 13.96 -7.66
CA LEU A 87 -8.70 13.51 -9.03
C LEU A 87 -8.91 14.67 -10.02
N GLU A 88 -9.56 15.76 -9.60
CA GLU A 88 -9.75 16.95 -10.44
C GLU A 88 -8.49 17.79 -10.59
N GLY A 89 -7.58 17.74 -9.61
CA GLY A 89 -6.40 18.61 -9.56
C GLY A 89 -5.07 17.95 -9.89
N LEU A 90 -5.01 16.62 -10.07
CA LEU A 90 -3.77 15.88 -10.37
C LEU A 90 -3.74 15.32 -11.79
N ASP A 91 -2.54 15.27 -12.36
CA ASP A 91 -2.26 14.62 -13.65
C ASP A 91 -1.76 13.18 -13.51
N ILE A 92 -1.45 12.71 -12.27
CA ILE A 92 -0.98 11.36 -11.98
C ILE A 92 -2.09 10.48 -11.43
N ASP A 93 -1.86 9.17 -11.42
CA ASP A 93 -2.83 8.18 -10.95
C ASP A 93 -3.08 8.27 -9.45
N VAL A 94 -4.28 7.86 -9.02
CA VAL A 94 -4.69 7.83 -7.62
C VAL A 94 -5.07 6.40 -7.24
N SER A 95 -4.45 5.92 -6.16
CA SER A 95 -4.78 4.69 -5.44
C SER A 95 -5.63 4.99 -4.21
N VAL A 96 -6.45 4.05 -3.80
CA VAL A 96 -7.22 4.13 -2.56
C VAL A 96 -6.88 2.96 -1.64
N ASP A 97 -6.41 3.28 -0.42
CA ASP A 97 -6.15 2.29 0.65
C ASP A 97 -7.46 2.01 1.39
N THR A 98 -8.07 0.86 1.09
CA THR A 98 -9.31 0.41 1.73
C THR A 98 -9.40 -1.12 1.78
N GLN A 99 -10.08 -1.63 2.81
CA GLN A 99 -10.34 -3.05 3.02
C GLN A 99 -11.78 -3.44 2.66
N ARG A 100 -12.57 -2.50 2.12
CA ARG A 100 -14.01 -2.68 1.83
C ARG A 100 -14.27 -2.64 0.34
N ALA A 101 -14.82 -3.72 -0.20
CA ALA A 101 -15.15 -3.84 -1.62
C ALA A 101 -16.12 -2.74 -2.09
N SER A 102 -17.11 -2.37 -1.26
CA SER A 102 -18.06 -1.31 -1.56
C SER A 102 -17.41 0.06 -1.71
N VAL A 103 -16.42 0.37 -0.87
CA VAL A 103 -15.65 1.63 -0.95
C VAL A 103 -14.73 1.60 -2.17
N ALA A 104 -14.09 0.46 -2.43
CA ALA A 104 -13.22 0.26 -3.59
C ALA A 104 -13.99 0.45 -4.91
N ALA A 105 -15.17 -0.16 -5.05
CA ALA A 105 -16.01 -0.03 -6.23
C ALA A 105 -16.38 1.44 -6.51
N ASP A 106 -16.82 2.17 -5.47
CA ASP A 106 -17.20 3.58 -5.64
C ASP A 106 -15.98 4.46 -5.91
N ALA A 107 -14.82 4.18 -5.31
CA ALA A 107 -13.59 4.92 -5.56
C ALA A 107 -13.12 4.76 -7.01
N LEU A 108 -13.12 3.53 -7.54
CA LEU A 108 -12.79 3.26 -8.94
C LEU A 108 -13.80 3.91 -9.90
N SER A 109 -15.10 3.84 -9.59
CA SER A 109 -16.13 4.51 -10.38
C SER A 109 -15.99 6.03 -10.42
N LEU A 110 -15.37 6.63 -9.40
CA LEU A 110 -15.06 8.06 -9.35
C LEU A 110 -13.80 8.43 -10.14
N GLY A 111 -12.96 7.46 -10.51
CA GLY A 111 -11.75 7.69 -11.30
C GLY A 111 -10.44 7.29 -10.62
N ALA A 112 -10.46 6.72 -9.41
CA ALA A 112 -9.29 6.03 -8.88
C ALA A 112 -8.90 4.89 -9.83
N THR A 113 -7.61 4.61 -9.95
CA THR A 113 -7.08 3.61 -10.90
C THR A 113 -6.53 2.37 -10.22
N CYS A 114 -6.34 2.42 -8.90
CA CYS A 114 -5.76 1.34 -8.12
C CYS A 114 -6.44 1.23 -6.75
N ILE A 115 -6.52 0.01 -6.24
CA ILE A 115 -6.88 -0.27 -4.84
C ILE A 115 -5.68 -0.90 -4.13
N ASN A 116 -5.35 -0.38 -2.95
CA ASN A 116 -4.35 -0.93 -2.06
C ASN A 116 -5.08 -1.65 -0.90
N ASP A 117 -5.17 -2.98 -0.98
CA ASP A 117 -5.85 -3.78 0.04
C ASP A 117 -4.87 -4.40 1.03
N VAL A 118 -4.75 -3.76 2.18
CA VAL A 118 -3.90 -4.23 3.28
C VAL A 118 -4.53 -5.40 4.07
N SER A 119 -5.76 -5.78 3.76
CA SER A 119 -6.43 -6.92 4.40
C SER A 119 -6.16 -8.27 3.71
N GLY A 120 -5.56 -8.25 2.52
CA GLY A 120 -5.27 -9.47 1.75
C GLY A 120 -6.53 -10.17 1.25
N LEU A 121 -7.46 -9.41 0.70
CA LEU A 121 -8.76 -9.89 0.18
C LEU A 121 -9.66 -10.51 1.27
N SER A 122 -9.67 -9.90 2.47
CA SER A 122 -10.56 -10.35 3.55
C SER A 122 -12.04 -10.09 3.22
N ASP A 123 -12.35 -9.07 2.43
CA ASP A 123 -13.66 -8.88 1.82
C ASP A 123 -13.73 -9.70 0.52
N PRO A 124 -14.57 -10.76 0.47
CA PRO A 124 -14.63 -11.68 -0.68
C PRO A 124 -15.09 -11.02 -1.99
N ALA A 125 -15.72 -9.84 -1.91
CA ALA A 125 -16.15 -9.08 -3.08
C ALA A 125 -15.06 -8.15 -3.64
N MET A 126 -13.93 -7.96 -2.93
CA MET A 126 -12.90 -6.98 -3.31
C MET A 126 -12.36 -7.21 -4.72
N ALA A 127 -11.89 -8.41 -5.00
CA ALA A 127 -11.28 -8.73 -6.29
C ALA A 127 -12.27 -8.57 -7.45
N ALA A 128 -13.52 -9.03 -7.28
CA ALA A 128 -14.57 -8.86 -8.29
C ALA A 128 -14.89 -7.37 -8.55
N SER A 129 -14.99 -6.58 -7.49
CA SER A 129 -15.24 -5.14 -7.63
C SER A 129 -14.13 -4.41 -8.37
N VAL A 130 -12.86 -4.80 -8.16
CA VAL A 130 -11.71 -4.24 -8.90
C VAL A 130 -11.73 -4.69 -10.36
N ALA A 131 -12.05 -5.97 -10.62
CA ALA A 131 -12.11 -6.53 -11.97
C ALA A 131 -13.19 -5.85 -12.82
N GLU A 132 -14.38 -5.62 -12.27
CA GLU A 132 -15.50 -4.95 -12.95
C GLU A 132 -15.16 -3.55 -13.44
N GLN A 133 -14.26 -2.86 -12.75
CA GLN A 133 -13.81 -1.51 -13.09
C GLN A 133 -12.45 -1.50 -13.85
N SER A 134 -11.89 -2.67 -14.17
CA SER A 134 -10.57 -2.82 -14.79
C SER A 134 -9.45 -2.09 -14.02
N GLY A 135 -9.58 -2.02 -12.70
CA GLY A 135 -8.60 -1.38 -11.81
C GLY A 135 -7.36 -2.23 -11.56
N SER A 136 -6.31 -1.60 -11.04
CA SER A 136 -5.16 -2.31 -10.47
C SER A 136 -5.40 -2.63 -8.99
N LEU A 137 -4.77 -3.70 -8.52
CA LEU A 137 -4.92 -4.22 -7.17
C LEU A 137 -3.56 -4.51 -6.53
N ILE A 138 -3.30 -3.90 -5.39
CA ILE A 138 -2.17 -4.26 -4.53
C ILE A 138 -2.70 -5.15 -3.42
N ILE A 139 -2.12 -6.34 -3.27
CA ILE A 139 -2.54 -7.33 -2.27
C ILE A 139 -1.45 -7.46 -1.21
N MET A 140 -1.75 -7.08 0.03
CA MET A 140 -0.82 -7.29 1.14
C MET A 140 -0.96 -8.69 1.74
N ALA A 141 0.15 -9.25 2.17
CA ALA A 141 0.19 -10.54 2.88
C ALA A 141 -0.50 -10.44 4.25
N SER A 142 -1.75 -10.86 4.31
CA SER A 142 -2.59 -10.83 5.51
C SER A 142 -3.51 -12.05 5.53
N GLU A 143 -3.49 -12.81 6.63
CA GLU A 143 -4.30 -14.02 6.78
C GLU A 143 -5.59 -13.74 7.56
N ARG A 144 -5.48 -13.23 8.77
CA ARG A 144 -6.61 -12.93 9.68
C ARG A 144 -6.67 -11.46 10.07
N ARG A 145 -5.54 -10.79 10.09
CA ARG A 145 -5.36 -9.37 10.41
C ARG A 145 -4.28 -8.79 9.50
N PRO A 146 -4.34 -7.51 9.19
CA PRO A 146 -3.33 -6.88 8.35
C PRO A 146 -1.91 -7.22 8.81
N GLY A 147 -1.09 -7.74 7.90
CA GLY A 147 0.34 -8.00 8.09
C GLY A 147 0.70 -8.97 9.22
N ASP A 148 -0.17 -9.92 9.57
CA ASP A 148 0.01 -10.86 10.69
C ASP A 148 1.00 -12.00 10.42
N LEU A 149 1.52 -12.12 9.21
CA LEU A 149 2.52 -13.13 8.87
C LEU A 149 3.94 -12.69 9.27
N LEU A 150 4.71 -13.63 9.79
CA LEU A 150 6.03 -13.36 10.38
C LEU A 150 7.19 -13.79 9.47
N TYR A 151 6.98 -14.76 8.59
CA TYR A 151 8.03 -15.40 7.82
C TYR A 151 7.70 -15.49 6.34
N MET A 152 8.72 -15.36 5.50
CA MET A 152 8.56 -15.44 4.05
C MET A 152 7.96 -16.78 3.58
N ASP A 153 8.20 -17.86 4.32
CA ASP A 153 7.61 -19.19 4.03
C ASP A 153 6.09 -19.26 4.29
N GLN A 154 5.53 -18.30 5.02
CA GLN A 154 4.08 -18.11 5.20
C GLN A 154 3.55 -17.12 4.16
N ILE A 155 4.31 -16.04 3.90
CA ILE A 155 3.92 -14.94 3.02
C ILE A 155 3.78 -15.41 1.57
N ILE A 156 4.78 -16.13 1.04
CA ILE A 156 4.79 -16.56 -0.37
C ILE A 156 3.59 -17.46 -0.71
N PRO A 157 3.28 -18.53 0.03
CA PRO A 157 2.13 -19.37 -0.27
C PRO A 157 0.80 -18.62 -0.21
N LEU A 158 0.62 -17.77 0.82
CA LEU A 158 -0.61 -16.99 0.97
C LEU A 158 -0.78 -15.98 -0.17
N LEU A 159 0.25 -15.19 -0.48
CA LEU A 159 0.17 -14.26 -1.62
C LEU A 159 -0.09 -14.99 -2.93
N GLY A 160 0.52 -16.17 -3.13
CA GLY A 160 0.25 -17.00 -4.30
C GLY A 160 -1.22 -17.49 -4.38
N GLU A 161 -1.86 -17.76 -3.25
CA GLU A 161 -3.29 -18.05 -3.16
C GLU A 161 -4.11 -16.80 -3.51
N ARG A 162 -3.85 -15.67 -2.86
CA ARG A 162 -4.58 -14.41 -3.08
C ARG A 162 -4.47 -13.89 -4.51
N VAL A 163 -3.30 -14.03 -5.13
CA VAL A 163 -3.11 -13.70 -6.55
C VAL A 163 -4.02 -14.56 -7.43
N ARG A 164 -4.06 -15.89 -7.20
CA ARG A 164 -4.96 -16.78 -7.95
C ARG A 164 -6.44 -16.44 -7.74
N ASP A 165 -6.83 -16.12 -6.49
CA ASP A 165 -8.20 -15.70 -6.17
C ASP A 165 -8.59 -14.43 -6.95
N ALA A 166 -7.68 -13.44 -7.01
CA ALA A 166 -7.90 -12.21 -7.76
C ALA A 166 -8.01 -12.47 -9.28
N GLU A 167 -7.13 -13.31 -9.84
CA GLU A 167 -7.18 -13.72 -11.25
C GLU A 167 -8.49 -14.46 -11.58
N GLN A 168 -8.93 -15.37 -10.71
CA GLN A 168 -10.19 -16.10 -10.87
C GLN A 168 -11.42 -15.18 -10.80
N ALA A 169 -11.34 -14.11 -10.02
CA ALA A 169 -12.36 -13.07 -9.95
C ALA A 169 -12.36 -12.14 -11.17
N GLY A 170 -11.36 -12.25 -12.06
CA GLY A 170 -11.27 -11.51 -13.32
C GLY A 170 -10.34 -10.30 -13.31
N VAL A 171 -9.55 -10.09 -12.26
CA VAL A 171 -8.51 -9.04 -12.27
C VAL A 171 -7.44 -9.43 -13.29
N ASP A 172 -7.10 -8.50 -14.20
CA ASP A 172 -6.03 -8.74 -15.17
C ASP A 172 -4.72 -9.04 -14.42
N PRO A 173 -4.05 -10.17 -14.71
CA PRO A 173 -2.77 -10.50 -14.10
C PRO A 173 -1.72 -9.37 -14.14
N ALA A 174 -1.72 -8.57 -15.20
CA ALA A 174 -0.81 -7.42 -15.32
C ALA A 174 -1.12 -6.28 -14.33
N ASN A 175 -2.33 -6.23 -13.79
CA ASN A 175 -2.80 -5.21 -12.86
C ASN A 175 -2.69 -5.63 -11.38
N ILE A 176 -2.03 -6.76 -11.08
CA ILE A 176 -1.86 -7.25 -9.72
C ILE A 176 -0.42 -6.98 -9.25
N SER A 177 -0.28 -6.29 -8.13
CA SER A 177 0.97 -6.12 -7.38
C SER A 177 0.84 -6.71 -5.97
N ILE A 178 1.95 -7.03 -5.33
CA ILE A 178 1.97 -7.68 -4.01
C ILE A 178 2.80 -6.89 -3.00
N ASP A 179 2.39 -6.92 -1.72
CA ASP A 179 3.12 -6.34 -0.58
C ASP A 179 3.33 -7.43 0.49
N PRO A 180 4.57 -7.67 0.96
CA PRO A 180 4.84 -8.67 2.01
C PRO A 180 4.33 -8.28 3.40
N GLY A 181 3.83 -7.07 3.61
CA GLY A 181 3.30 -6.61 4.89
C GLY A 181 4.37 -6.32 5.94
N ILE A 182 5.52 -5.74 5.56
CA ILE A 182 6.56 -5.33 6.51
C ILE A 182 6.00 -4.27 7.46
N GLY A 183 6.28 -4.41 8.76
CA GLY A 183 5.87 -3.52 9.84
C GLY A 183 5.23 -4.25 11.01
N LYS A 184 5.18 -3.60 12.17
CA LYS A 184 4.62 -4.15 13.41
C LYS A 184 3.10 -4.07 13.40
N TRP A 185 2.47 -4.98 12.68
CA TRP A 185 1.01 -5.08 12.57
C TRP A 185 0.37 -5.83 13.75
N VAL A 186 1.10 -6.78 14.32
CA VAL A 186 0.67 -7.59 15.46
C VAL A 186 1.75 -7.60 16.53
N PRO A 187 1.38 -7.82 17.83
CA PRO A 187 2.34 -7.78 18.93
C PRO A 187 3.51 -8.76 18.78
N GLU A 188 3.25 -9.90 18.16
CA GLU A 188 4.23 -10.99 17.96
C GLU A 188 5.29 -10.63 16.91
N LYS A 189 5.01 -9.68 16.03
CA LYS A 189 5.93 -9.25 14.95
C LYS A 189 6.98 -8.31 15.50
N THR A 190 8.21 -8.76 15.52
CA THR A 190 9.39 -8.02 16.02
C THR A 190 10.18 -7.41 14.87
N PRO A 191 11.09 -6.43 15.14
CA PRO A 191 11.99 -5.90 14.11
C PRO A 191 12.81 -6.96 13.40
N SER A 192 13.18 -8.04 14.07
CA SER A 192 13.93 -9.14 13.46
C SER A 192 13.12 -9.86 12.35
N HIS A 193 11.79 -9.98 12.52
CA HIS A 193 10.93 -10.53 11.48
C HIS A 193 10.88 -9.58 10.27
N ASP A 194 10.69 -8.27 10.49
CA ASP A 194 10.66 -7.28 9.41
C ASP A 194 11.98 -7.22 8.64
N LEU A 195 13.12 -7.26 9.35
CA LEU A 195 14.44 -7.31 8.72
C LEU A 195 14.67 -8.62 7.94
N ALA A 196 14.21 -9.76 8.45
CA ALA A 196 14.31 -11.03 7.76
C ALA A 196 13.45 -11.06 6.48
N ILE A 197 12.23 -10.50 6.52
CA ILE A 197 11.36 -10.34 5.34
C ILE A 197 12.04 -9.42 4.32
N LEU A 198 12.54 -8.27 4.76
CA LEU A 198 13.25 -7.32 3.90
C LEU A 198 14.47 -7.96 3.21
N ASN A 199 15.27 -8.71 3.95
CA ASN A 199 16.47 -9.39 3.44
C ASN A 199 16.17 -10.59 2.52
N SER A 200 14.90 -10.97 2.40
CA SER A 200 14.45 -12.10 1.57
C SER A 200 13.39 -11.67 0.55
N LEU A 201 13.30 -10.37 0.25
CA LEU A 201 12.26 -9.80 -0.60
C LEU A 201 12.31 -10.35 -2.04
N ASP A 202 13.52 -10.65 -2.52
CA ASP A 202 13.79 -11.26 -3.83
C ASP A 202 13.09 -12.62 -4.02
N ARG A 203 12.79 -13.34 -2.94
CA ARG A 203 12.05 -14.60 -2.99
C ARG A 203 10.62 -14.44 -3.51
N LEU A 204 10.02 -13.25 -3.39
CA LEU A 204 8.69 -12.95 -3.93
C LEU A 204 8.63 -13.00 -5.46
N ARG A 205 9.78 -12.92 -6.14
CA ARG A 205 9.87 -13.02 -7.61
C ARG A 205 9.25 -14.30 -8.18
N VAL A 206 9.18 -15.37 -7.38
CA VAL A 206 8.53 -16.64 -7.79
C VAL A 206 7.04 -16.44 -8.11
N LEU A 207 6.40 -15.40 -7.57
CA LEU A 207 4.99 -15.10 -7.81
C LEU A 207 4.76 -14.35 -9.13
N GLY A 208 5.82 -13.85 -9.78
CA GLY A 208 5.74 -13.19 -11.08
C GLY A 208 4.95 -11.86 -11.07
N ARG A 209 4.85 -11.20 -9.93
CA ARG A 209 4.11 -9.94 -9.75
C ARG A 209 5.04 -8.83 -9.28
N PRO A 210 4.79 -7.55 -9.67
CA PRO A 210 5.51 -6.43 -9.09
C PRO A 210 5.36 -6.39 -7.57
N VAL A 211 6.47 -6.05 -6.88
CA VAL A 211 6.55 -6.03 -5.42
C VAL A 211 6.54 -4.59 -4.94
N MET A 212 5.61 -4.27 -4.04
CA MET A 212 5.60 -3.01 -3.29
C MET A 212 6.30 -3.20 -1.94
N ALA A 213 7.08 -2.19 -1.54
CA ALA A 213 7.66 -2.08 -0.21
C ALA A 213 7.23 -0.76 0.45
N ALA A 214 6.54 -0.88 1.57
CA ALA A 214 6.09 0.24 2.39
C ALA A 214 6.88 0.30 3.68
N LEU A 215 7.97 1.08 3.72
CA LEU A 215 8.94 1.06 4.82
C LEU A 215 9.01 2.38 5.59
N SER A 216 8.48 3.47 5.02
CA SER A 216 8.67 4.83 5.51
C SER A 216 8.30 4.97 6.99
N ARG A 217 9.28 5.38 7.80
CA ARG A 217 9.18 5.75 9.21
C ARG A 217 8.53 4.69 10.12
N LYS A 218 8.49 3.42 9.68
CA LYS A 218 7.88 2.32 10.45
C LYS A 218 8.61 2.03 11.76
N SER A 219 7.88 1.45 12.72
CA SER A 219 8.35 1.23 14.09
C SER A 219 9.58 0.34 14.19
N PHE A 220 9.72 -0.67 13.32
CA PHE A 220 10.89 -1.55 13.32
C PHE A 220 12.20 -0.76 13.09
N ILE A 221 12.18 0.27 12.25
CA ILE A 221 13.33 1.17 12.04
C ILE A 221 13.64 1.93 13.34
N GLY A 222 12.59 2.45 13.98
CA GLY A 222 12.72 3.16 15.25
C GLY A 222 13.28 2.28 16.36
N GLU A 223 12.82 1.01 16.46
CA GLU A 223 13.32 0.06 17.46
C GLU A 223 14.78 -0.32 17.21
N VAL A 224 15.18 -0.57 15.94
CA VAL A 224 16.57 -0.92 15.58
C VAL A 224 17.54 0.24 15.80
N LEU A 225 17.13 1.46 15.49
CA LEU A 225 17.98 2.65 15.58
C LEU A 225 17.84 3.41 16.90
N ASN A 226 17.01 2.92 17.84
CA ASN A 226 16.64 3.62 19.06
C ASN A 226 16.10 5.05 18.80
N GLN A 227 15.22 5.17 17.79
CA GLN A 227 14.56 6.41 17.38
C GLN A 227 13.04 6.28 17.59
N PRO A 228 12.52 6.64 18.79
CA PRO A 228 11.09 6.50 19.08
C PRO A 228 10.23 7.46 18.26
N ASP A 229 10.74 8.64 17.95
CA ASP A 229 10.05 9.64 17.14
C ASP A 229 10.08 9.28 15.64
N PRO A 230 8.92 9.11 14.96
CA PRO A 230 8.88 8.84 13.52
C PRO A 230 9.53 9.91 12.66
N PHE A 231 9.56 11.17 13.11
CA PHE A 231 10.23 12.25 12.37
C PHE A 231 11.75 12.06 12.26
N GLN A 232 12.35 11.35 13.21
CA GLN A 232 13.79 11.06 13.24
C GLN A 232 14.19 9.74 12.57
N ARG A 233 13.25 9.11 11.81
CA ARG A 233 13.51 7.81 11.15
C ARG A 233 13.80 7.95 9.66
N LEU A 234 14.08 9.17 9.17
CA LEU A 234 14.25 9.40 7.72
C LEU A 234 15.43 8.60 7.16
N GLU A 235 16.60 8.72 7.76
CA GLU A 235 17.84 8.06 7.30
C GLU A 235 17.69 6.54 7.31
N GLY A 236 17.07 6.00 8.37
CA GLY A 236 16.78 4.57 8.45
C GLY A 236 15.75 4.11 7.43
N SER A 237 14.77 4.96 7.11
CA SER A 237 13.78 4.67 6.05
C SER A 237 14.45 4.64 4.69
N LEU A 238 15.33 5.60 4.38
CA LEU A 238 16.08 5.63 3.13
C LEU A 238 17.00 4.40 2.99
N ALA A 239 17.71 4.03 4.06
CA ALA A 239 18.56 2.84 4.07
C ALA A 239 17.75 1.57 3.83
N ALA A 240 16.62 1.37 4.54
CA ALA A 240 15.74 0.22 4.34
C ALA A 240 15.13 0.19 2.93
N THR A 241 14.76 1.35 2.39
CA THR A 241 14.26 1.47 1.01
C THR A 241 15.32 1.09 -0.02
N ALA A 242 16.56 1.54 0.15
CA ALA A 242 17.66 1.15 -0.73
C ALA A 242 17.89 -0.37 -0.74
N VAL A 243 17.79 -1.01 0.43
CA VAL A 243 17.85 -2.48 0.53
C VAL A 243 16.65 -3.12 -0.18
N ALA A 244 15.43 -2.63 0.02
CA ALA A 244 14.24 -3.17 -0.64
C ALA A 244 14.35 -3.09 -2.18
N VAL A 245 14.81 -1.96 -2.70
CA VAL A 245 15.05 -1.77 -4.15
C VAL A 245 16.10 -2.74 -4.65
N HIS A 246 17.22 -2.87 -3.94
CA HIS A 246 18.28 -3.84 -4.28
C HIS A 246 17.74 -5.29 -4.29
N MET A 247 16.83 -5.61 -3.37
CA MET A 247 16.18 -6.93 -3.24
C MET A 247 14.97 -7.10 -4.18
N GLY A 248 14.72 -6.16 -5.09
CA GLY A 248 13.74 -6.31 -6.17
C GLY A 248 12.37 -5.70 -5.91
N ALA A 249 12.25 -4.71 -5.02
CA ALA A 249 11.04 -3.90 -4.94
C ALA A 249 10.89 -3.02 -6.19
N HIS A 250 9.70 -3.01 -6.78
CA HIS A 250 9.36 -2.23 -7.97
C HIS A 250 8.60 -0.95 -7.63
N ILE A 251 7.95 -0.93 -6.46
CA ILE A 251 7.15 0.18 -5.95
C ILE A 251 7.59 0.49 -4.52
N VAL A 252 7.82 1.75 -4.22
CA VAL A 252 8.11 2.25 -2.87
C VAL A 252 6.96 3.14 -2.42
N ARG A 253 6.27 2.75 -1.35
CA ARG A 253 5.19 3.53 -0.75
C ARG A 253 5.73 4.33 0.43
N THR A 254 5.68 5.69 0.35
CA THR A 254 6.35 6.60 1.29
C THR A 254 5.57 7.88 1.54
#